data_52df4fa5a5d4b055460dc39f762dd8c5
#
_entry.id   52df4fa5a5d4b055460dc39f762dd8c5
#
_cell.length_a   1.000
_cell.length_b   1.000
_cell.length_c   1.000
_cell.angle_alpha   90.00
_cell.angle_beta   90.00
_cell.angle_gamma   90.00
#
_symmetry.space_group_name_H-M   'P 1'
#
loop_
_entity.id
_entity.type
_entity.pdbx_description
1 polymer ?
#
loop_
_entity_poly.entity_id
_entity_poly.type
_entity_poly.pdbx_seq_one_letter_code
_entity_poly.pdbx_strand_id
1 'polypeptide(L)'
;MAAAVIGASAIAFLGREPSSPARGEGEVTPGDAIVAPRDPGTAGFPPLGPLPRRTSRPIGIPSAGRLEGGVQMPVAGPDHFTWDPIRRRAPNRPWRRWGAYGVVRLTLKVVREYRAAHPGAPRVGIGDLSRRRGGDFGPLYGLPGHASHQNGLDVDLYYPRLDRSERALESVSEINHKLSQDLVDRFVDAGAEVIFVGPNTGLDGPQSVVQAIPNHDNHLHVRFPRWRA
;
A
#
# COMPACT_ATOMS: atom_id res chain seq x y z
N MET A 1 27.09 -41.58 13.96
CA MET A 1 26.42 -41.39 15.26
C MET A 1 27.20 -40.36 16.05
N ALA A 2 26.69 -39.16 16.19
CA ALA A 2 27.06 -38.21 17.24
C ALA A 2 25.91 -37.14 17.27
N ALA A 3 25.12 -37.21 18.33
CA ALA A 3 24.09 -36.25 18.62
C ALA A 3 24.69 -35.06 19.37
N ALA A 4 24.47 -33.85 18.91
CA ALA A 4 24.80 -32.62 19.62
C ALA A 4 23.53 -32.07 20.28
N VAL A 5 23.55 -32.03 21.61
CA VAL A 5 22.55 -31.41 22.48
C VAL A 5 22.88 -29.93 22.58
N ILE A 6 21.94 -29.06 22.23
CA ILE A 6 22.05 -27.61 22.44
C ILE A 6 21.17 -27.25 23.64
N GLY A 7 21.82 -26.83 24.74
CA GLY A 7 21.17 -26.41 25.96
C GLY A 7 20.50 -25.04 25.84
N ALA A 8 19.29 -24.93 26.38
CA ALA A 8 18.56 -23.70 26.57
C ALA A 8 19.02 -23.01 27.87
N SER A 9 19.51 -21.78 27.76
CA SER A 9 19.75 -20.91 28.93
C SER A 9 18.54 -20.01 29.15
N ALA A 10 17.86 -20.24 30.26
CA ALA A 10 16.81 -19.36 30.75
C ALA A 10 17.44 -18.23 31.59
N ILE A 11 17.17 -16.98 31.21
CA ILE A 11 17.52 -15.80 32.01
C ILE A 11 16.27 -15.38 32.78
N ALA A 12 16.30 -15.50 34.10
CA ALA A 12 15.27 -15.02 35.01
C ALA A 12 15.41 -13.51 35.22
N PHE A 13 14.35 -12.77 34.94
CA PHE A 13 14.22 -11.35 35.30
C PHE A 13 13.50 -11.24 36.63
N LEU A 14 14.21 -10.76 37.65
CA LEU A 14 13.68 -10.41 38.97
C LEU A 14 12.85 -9.14 38.88
N GLY A 15 11.62 -9.24 39.41
CA GLY A 15 10.68 -8.14 39.47
C GLY A 15 11.12 -7.02 40.43
N ARG A 16 10.74 -5.82 40.08
CA ARG A 16 10.75 -4.65 40.95
C ARG A 16 9.41 -3.95 40.78
N GLU A 17 8.62 -3.98 41.83
CA GLU A 17 7.36 -3.25 41.91
C GLU A 17 7.61 -1.73 42.04
N PRO A 18 6.86 -0.87 41.36
CA PRO A 18 6.80 0.52 41.71
C PRO A 18 5.53 0.83 42.56
N SER A 19 5.80 1.47 43.67
CA SER A 19 4.87 2.06 44.61
C SER A 19 3.92 3.08 43.95
N SER A 20 2.62 2.99 44.32
CA SER A 20 1.60 4.01 44.02
C SER A 20 1.88 5.34 44.73
N PRO A 21 1.53 6.44 44.11
CA PRO A 21 1.10 7.63 44.83
C PRO A 21 -0.40 7.95 44.64
N ALA A 22 -0.90 8.61 45.65
CA ALA A 22 -2.25 8.86 46.01
C ALA A 22 -3.11 9.70 45.04
N ARG A 23 -4.41 9.50 45.22
CA ARG A 23 -5.56 10.22 44.67
C ARG A 23 -5.41 11.75 44.66
N GLY A 24 -5.75 12.32 43.47
CA GLY A 24 -6.26 13.68 43.35
C GLY A 24 -7.63 13.57 42.65
N GLU A 25 -8.71 13.81 43.41
CA GLU A 25 -10.05 13.96 42.84
C GLU A 25 -10.13 15.32 42.14
N GLY A 26 -10.11 15.30 40.80
CA GLY A 26 -10.39 16.44 39.95
C GLY A 26 -11.84 16.40 39.50
N GLU A 27 -12.59 17.38 39.92
CA GLU A 27 -13.98 17.68 39.60
C GLU A 27 -14.20 17.76 38.09
N VAL A 28 -15.01 16.85 37.51
CA VAL A 28 -15.38 16.84 36.11
C VAL A 28 -16.54 17.82 35.92
N THR A 29 -16.25 18.97 35.33
CA THR A 29 -17.28 19.91 34.86
C THR A 29 -18.02 19.34 33.64
N PRO A 30 -19.35 19.36 33.60
CA PRO A 30 -20.11 18.91 32.43
C PRO A 30 -20.12 20.03 31.38
N GLY A 31 -19.31 19.89 30.35
CA GLY A 31 -19.27 20.88 29.27
C GLY A 31 -18.34 20.60 28.09
N ASP A 32 -17.42 19.64 28.22
CA ASP A 32 -16.57 19.30 27.07
C ASP A 32 -17.27 18.28 26.15
N ALA A 33 -18.01 18.84 25.18
CA ALA A 33 -18.45 18.06 24.05
C ALA A 33 -17.19 17.45 23.39
N ILE A 34 -17.14 16.11 23.34
CA ILE A 34 -16.13 15.36 22.60
C ILE A 34 -16.23 15.83 21.15
N VAL A 35 -15.37 16.78 20.77
CA VAL A 35 -15.20 17.17 19.38
C VAL A 35 -14.63 15.92 18.70
N ALA A 36 -15.46 15.27 17.88
CA ALA A 36 -14.99 14.18 17.04
C ALA A 36 -13.74 14.67 16.28
N PRO A 37 -12.70 13.85 16.18
CA PRO A 37 -11.51 14.24 15.43
C PRO A 37 -11.93 14.63 14.03
N ARG A 38 -11.67 15.89 13.65
CA ARG A 38 -11.90 16.40 12.29
C ARG A 38 -11.10 15.50 11.37
N ASP A 39 -11.79 14.94 10.37
CA ASP A 39 -11.17 14.18 9.29
C ASP A 39 -10.05 15.03 8.65
N PRO A 40 -8.75 14.68 8.79
CA PRO A 40 -7.67 15.46 8.21
C PRO A 40 -7.57 15.28 6.69
N GLY A 41 -8.54 14.57 6.06
CA GLY A 41 -8.38 13.98 4.73
C GLY A 41 -8.78 14.85 3.54
N THR A 42 -9.49 15.97 3.69
CA THR A 42 -9.99 16.70 2.52
C THR A 42 -9.69 18.19 2.46
N ALA A 43 -9.22 18.80 3.52
CA ALA A 43 -8.90 20.22 3.55
C ALA A 43 -7.44 20.44 3.13
N GLY A 44 -7.16 20.65 1.84
CA GLY A 44 -5.88 21.19 1.41
C GLY A 44 -5.25 20.62 0.13
N PHE A 45 -5.80 19.58 -0.48
CA PHE A 45 -5.28 19.12 -1.77
C PHE A 45 -6.13 19.65 -2.92
N PRO A 46 -5.57 20.43 -3.84
CA PRO A 46 -6.26 20.79 -5.06
C PRO A 46 -6.60 19.50 -5.85
N PRO A 47 -7.70 19.49 -6.63
CA PRO A 47 -7.99 18.37 -7.53
C PRO A 47 -6.74 18.08 -8.36
N LEU A 48 -6.38 16.79 -8.49
CA LEU A 48 -5.27 16.40 -9.36
C LEU A 48 -5.59 16.92 -10.77
N GLY A 49 -4.74 17.81 -11.25
CA GLY A 49 -4.80 18.27 -12.63
C GLY A 49 -4.66 17.10 -13.60
N PRO A 50 -5.04 17.28 -14.87
CA PRO A 50 -4.90 16.23 -15.86
C PRO A 50 -3.44 15.77 -15.94
N LEU A 51 -3.20 14.47 -15.85
CA LEU A 51 -1.88 13.90 -16.11
C LEU A 51 -1.47 14.25 -17.53
N PRO A 52 -0.21 14.63 -17.76
CA PRO A 52 0.25 14.90 -19.11
C PRO A 52 0.03 13.67 -19.99
N ARG A 53 -0.71 13.83 -21.09
CA ARG A 53 -0.86 12.77 -22.09
C ARG A 53 0.52 12.46 -22.68
N ARG A 54 1.07 11.32 -22.30
CA ARG A 54 2.32 10.80 -22.85
C ARG A 54 2.08 9.41 -23.42
N THR A 55 2.65 9.15 -24.56
CA THR A 55 2.67 7.79 -25.13
C THR A 55 3.69 6.97 -24.34
N SER A 56 3.25 6.29 -23.31
CA SER A 56 4.11 5.37 -22.58
C SER A 56 4.20 4.02 -23.30
N ARG A 57 5.41 3.47 -23.38
CA ARG A 57 5.66 2.16 -24.00
C ARG A 57 6.30 1.21 -22.98
N PRO A 58 5.52 0.30 -22.37
CA PRO A 58 6.07 -0.85 -21.65
C PRO A 58 6.76 -1.78 -22.67
N ILE A 59 8.02 -2.15 -22.42
CA ILE A 59 8.81 -3.02 -23.28
C ILE A 59 9.28 -4.22 -22.48
N GLY A 60 9.30 -5.39 -23.10
CA GLY A 60 9.66 -6.64 -22.41
C GLY A 60 8.54 -7.11 -21.49
N ILE A 61 8.87 -7.98 -20.56
CA ILE A 61 7.95 -8.52 -19.55
C ILE A 61 8.14 -7.78 -18.21
N PRO A 62 7.21 -7.88 -17.26
CA PRO A 62 7.34 -7.20 -15.96
C PRO A 62 8.61 -7.53 -15.17
N SER A 63 9.16 -8.74 -15.34
CA SER A 63 10.40 -9.20 -14.68
C SER A 63 11.67 -9.03 -15.51
N ALA A 64 11.56 -8.63 -16.78
CA ALA A 64 12.71 -8.36 -17.67
C ALA A 64 12.29 -7.31 -18.71
N GLY A 65 12.15 -6.07 -18.26
CA GLY A 65 11.59 -5.03 -19.11
C GLY A 65 12.13 -3.63 -18.86
N ARG A 66 11.63 -2.69 -19.64
CA ARG A 66 11.90 -1.26 -19.51
C ARG A 66 10.67 -0.43 -19.83
N LEU A 67 10.70 0.83 -19.44
CA LEU A 67 9.62 1.78 -19.65
C LEU A 67 10.11 3.00 -20.42
N GLU A 68 9.49 3.28 -21.53
CA GLU A 68 9.70 4.53 -22.28
C GLU A 68 8.52 5.48 -22.05
N GLY A 69 8.78 6.77 -21.92
CA GLY A 69 7.74 7.78 -21.73
C GLY A 69 6.95 7.63 -20.43
N GLY A 70 7.56 7.03 -19.40
CA GLY A 70 6.88 6.83 -18.09
C GLY A 70 6.34 8.12 -17.50
N VAL A 71 5.23 8.01 -16.76
CA VAL A 71 4.58 9.08 -16.01
C VAL A 71 4.80 8.85 -14.52
N GLN A 72 5.07 9.91 -13.79
CA GLN A 72 5.25 9.82 -12.35
C GLN A 72 3.89 9.88 -11.64
N MET A 73 3.62 8.91 -10.76
CA MET A 73 2.50 8.94 -9.83
C MET A 73 2.61 10.19 -8.94
N PRO A 74 1.57 11.02 -8.82
CA PRO A 74 1.56 12.14 -7.88
C PRO A 74 1.88 11.67 -6.46
N VAL A 75 2.57 12.52 -5.71
CA VAL A 75 3.04 12.16 -4.35
C VAL A 75 1.90 11.90 -3.38
N ALA A 76 0.83 12.65 -3.52
CA ALA A 76 -0.42 12.52 -2.76
C ALA A 76 -1.55 13.26 -3.48
N GLY A 77 -2.77 13.00 -3.07
CA GLY A 77 -3.99 13.65 -3.54
C GLY A 77 -5.13 13.49 -2.54
N PRO A 78 -6.35 13.92 -2.89
CA PRO A 78 -7.50 13.78 -2.01
C PRO A 78 -7.86 12.32 -1.71
N ASP A 79 -7.50 11.40 -2.61
CA ASP A 79 -7.93 10.00 -2.54
C ASP A 79 -6.79 9.03 -2.25
N HIS A 80 -5.53 9.48 -2.32
CA HIS A 80 -4.36 8.64 -2.12
C HIS A 80 -3.22 9.37 -1.41
N PHE A 81 -2.34 8.59 -0.82
CA PHE A 81 -1.00 8.98 -0.40
C PHE A 81 0.01 7.97 -0.97
N THR A 82 1.30 8.30 -0.99
CA THR A 82 2.32 7.34 -1.38
C THR A 82 3.17 6.92 -0.17
N TRP A 83 3.55 5.65 -0.12
CA TRP A 83 4.28 5.07 1.00
C TRP A 83 5.57 4.39 0.54
N ASP A 84 6.70 4.74 1.18
CA ASP A 84 8.00 4.11 0.94
C ASP A 84 8.14 2.85 1.82
N PRO A 85 8.18 1.65 1.23
CA PRO A 85 8.24 0.40 2.01
C PRO A 85 9.55 0.24 2.78
N ILE A 86 10.64 0.82 2.28
CA ILE A 86 11.97 0.70 2.90
C ILE A 86 12.13 1.70 4.05
N ARG A 87 11.70 2.95 3.84
CA ARG A 87 11.75 3.99 4.88
C ARG A 87 10.58 3.91 5.86
N ARG A 88 9.58 3.08 5.56
CA ARG A 88 8.34 2.90 6.33
C ARG A 88 7.67 4.25 6.67
N ARG A 89 7.55 5.11 5.68
CA ARG A 89 6.91 6.43 5.82
C ARG A 89 6.40 6.97 4.49
N ALA A 90 5.45 7.90 4.58
CA ALA A 90 5.07 8.75 3.46
C ALA A 90 6.03 9.96 3.35
N PRO A 91 6.26 10.49 2.15
CA PRO A 91 5.88 9.93 0.87
C PRO A 91 6.88 8.89 0.35
N ASN A 92 6.47 8.09 -0.65
CA ASN A 92 7.39 7.21 -1.38
C ASN A 92 8.39 8.04 -2.19
N ARG A 93 9.60 7.51 -2.35
CA ARG A 93 10.68 8.17 -3.09
C ARG A 93 10.31 8.44 -4.55
N PRO A 94 10.69 9.59 -5.15
CA PRO A 94 10.29 9.96 -6.51
C PRO A 94 10.65 8.92 -7.57
N TRP A 95 11.79 8.23 -7.44
CA TRP A 95 12.26 7.27 -8.43
C TRP A 95 11.49 5.93 -8.42
N ARG A 96 10.70 5.64 -7.36
CA ARG A 96 9.88 4.43 -7.21
C ARG A 96 8.44 4.60 -7.74
N ARG A 97 8.08 5.79 -8.20
CA ARG A 97 6.71 6.18 -8.52
C ARG A 97 6.44 6.38 -10.02
N TRP A 98 7.17 5.67 -10.90
CA TRP A 98 7.00 5.79 -12.35
C TRP A 98 6.23 4.61 -12.91
N GLY A 99 5.21 4.87 -13.72
CA GLY A 99 4.41 3.84 -14.38
C GLY A 99 4.09 4.20 -15.82
N ALA A 100 3.54 3.26 -16.56
CA ALA A 100 2.90 3.59 -17.82
C ALA A 100 1.73 4.55 -17.58
N TYR A 101 1.46 5.45 -18.52
CA TYR A 101 0.38 6.44 -18.39
C TYR A 101 -0.97 5.80 -18.03
N GLY A 102 -1.32 4.68 -18.71
CA GLY A 102 -2.54 3.94 -18.43
C GLY A 102 -2.61 3.42 -17.00
N VAL A 103 -1.51 2.87 -16.47
CA VAL A 103 -1.42 2.37 -15.08
C VAL A 103 -1.68 3.50 -14.09
N VAL A 104 -0.93 4.59 -14.21
CA VAL A 104 -1.09 5.73 -13.28
C VAL A 104 -2.50 6.30 -13.35
N ARG A 105 -3.06 6.47 -14.54
CA ARG A 105 -4.41 7.00 -14.74
C ARG A 105 -5.49 6.08 -14.16
N LEU A 106 -5.42 4.76 -14.43
CA LEU A 106 -6.41 3.81 -13.93
C LEU A 106 -6.32 3.65 -12.42
N THR A 107 -5.12 3.57 -11.86
CA THR A 107 -4.94 3.56 -10.41
C THR A 107 -5.61 4.76 -9.76
N LEU A 108 -5.35 5.98 -10.24
CA LEU A 108 -5.96 7.20 -9.70
C LEU A 108 -7.48 7.22 -9.90
N LYS A 109 -8.00 6.67 -11.01
CA LYS A 109 -9.44 6.52 -11.23
C LYS A 109 -10.06 5.57 -10.20
N VAL A 110 -9.48 4.39 -10.02
CA VAL A 110 -9.99 3.37 -9.08
C VAL A 110 -10.00 3.90 -7.66
N VAL A 111 -8.89 4.50 -7.18
CA VAL A 111 -8.83 5.00 -5.80
C VAL A 111 -9.79 6.15 -5.56
N ARG A 112 -10.07 6.99 -6.56
CA ARG A 112 -11.10 8.04 -6.48
C ARG A 112 -12.50 7.46 -6.37
N GLU A 113 -12.83 6.46 -7.20
CA GLU A 113 -14.13 5.77 -7.17
C GLU A 113 -14.33 5.01 -5.87
N TYR A 114 -13.28 4.37 -5.36
CA TYR A 114 -13.28 3.76 -4.04
C TYR A 114 -13.60 4.78 -2.93
N ARG A 115 -12.93 5.94 -2.93
CA ARG A 115 -13.17 6.99 -1.93
C ARG A 115 -14.58 7.58 -2.04
N ALA A 116 -15.10 7.74 -3.25
CA ALA A 116 -16.47 8.21 -3.47
C ALA A 116 -17.52 7.21 -2.94
N ALA A 117 -17.25 5.91 -3.06
CA ALA A 117 -18.12 4.86 -2.52
C ALA A 117 -17.99 4.70 -1.00
N HIS A 118 -16.87 5.10 -0.42
CA HIS A 118 -16.58 4.99 1.02
C HIS A 118 -16.11 6.33 1.62
N PRO A 119 -17.02 7.32 1.80
CA PRO A 119 -16.62 8.67 2.25
C PRO A 119 -15.84 8.71 3.57
N GLY A 120 -16.05 7.72 4.45
CA GLY A 120 -15.33 7.60 5.73
C GLY A 120 -14.06 6.75 5.68
N ALA A 121 -13.69 6.18 4.52
CA ALA A 121 -12.46 5.38 4.42
C ALA A 121 -11.20 6.25 4.46
N PRO A 122 -10.04 5.74 4.91
CA PRO A 122 -8.77 6.44 4.75
C PRO A 122 -8.42 6.57 3.27
N ARG A 123 -7.48 7.48 2.94
CA ARG A 123 -6.89 7.51 1.60
C ARG A 123 -6.16 6.20 1.33
N VAL A 124 -6.13 5.80 0.05
CA VAL A 124 -5.45 4.57 -0.35
C VAL A 124 -3.94 4.80 -0.42
N GLY A 125 -3.19 3.94 0.24
CA GLY A 125 -1.73 3.96 0.17
C GLY A 125 -1.24 3.35 -1.15
N ILE A 126 -0.45 4.11 -1.92
CA ILE A 126 0.19 3.62 -3.14
C ILE A 126 1.68 3.40 -2.85
N GLY A 127 2.15 2.20 -3.08
CA GLY A 127 3.52 1.77 -2.90
C GLY A 127 4.38 2.00 -4.15
N ASP A 128 5.05 0.94 -4.56
CA ASP A 128 5.96 0.97 -5.69
C ASP A 128 5.24 0.80 -7.03
N LEU A 129 5.74 1.48 -8.04
CA LEU A 129 5.37 1.27 -9.42
C LEU A 129 6.60 0.75 -10.19
N SER A 130 7.41 1.65 -10.68
CA SER A 130 8.62 1.33 -11.44
C SER A 130 9.63 2.48 -11.32
N ARG A 131 10.77 2.32 -11.96
CA ARG A 131 11.75 3.39 -12.18
C ARG A 131 11.37 4.20 -13.42
N ARG A 132 11.94 5.41 -13.56
CA ARG A 132 11.63 6.33 -14.66
C ARG A 132 11.74 5.68 -16.06
N ARG A 133 12.73 4.82 -16.24
CA ARG A 133 12.98 4.07 -17.48
C ARG A 133 12.71 2.57 -17.34
N GLY A 134 12.10 2.16 -16.24
CA GLY A 134 11.96 0.74 -15.89
C GLY A 134 13.32 0.09 -15.60
N GLY A 135 13.46 -1.16 -15.97
CA GLY A 135 14.63 -1.98 -15.71
C GLY A 135 14.68 -2.51 -14.29
N ASP A 136 15.80 -3.11 -13.92
CA ASP A 136 15.96 -3.82 -12.66
C ASP A 136 15.43 -3.03 -11.45
N PHE A 137 14.63 -3.69 -10.64
CA PHE A 137 14.03 -3.18 -9.41
C PHE A 137 14.39 -4.09 -8.22
N GLY A 138 15.53 -4.75 -8.33
CA GLY A 138 16.03 -5.69 -7.35
C GLY A 138 16.65 -5.05 -6.12
N PRO A 139 17.40 -5.83 -5.32
CA PRO A 139 17.92 -5.42 -4.01
C PRO A 139 18.77 -4.15 -4.00
N LEU A 140 19.46 -3.81 -5.09
CA LEU A 140 20.24 -2.57 -5.23
C LEU A 140 19.38 -1.30 -5.10
N TYR A 141 18.07 -1.40 -5.37
CA TYR A 141 17.13 -0.28 -5.32
C TYR A 141 16.25 -0.28 -4.06
N GLY A 142 16.55 -1.10 -3.11
CA GLY A 142 15.89 -1.23 -1.82
C GLY A 142 15.46 -2.68 -1.54
N LEU A 143 15.71 -3.15 -0.35
CA LEU A 143 15.25 -4.46 0.13
C LEU A 143 13.83 -4.36 0.70
N PRO A 144 13.01 -5.40 0.52
CA PRO A 144 13.19 -6.47 -0.45
C PRO A 144 13.05 -5.95 -1.87
N GLY A 145 13.83 -6.52 -2.81
CA GLY A 145 13.69 -6.20 -4.23
C GLY A 145 12.40 -6.76 -4.81
N HIS A 146 11.99 -6.23 -5.94
CA HIS A 146 10.86 -6.74 -6.70
C HIS A 146 11.31 -7.65 -7.84
N ALA A 147 10.68 -8.83 -7.97
CA ALA A 147 10.89 -9.70 -9.13
C ALA A 147 10.26 -9.11 -10.41
N SER A 148 9.40 -8.10 -10.28
CA SER A 148 8.71 -7.43 -11.38
C SER A 148 8.85 -5.91 -11.32
N HIS A 149 7.86 -5.13 -11.72
CA HIS A 149 7.89 -3.66 -11.76
C HIS A 149 8.85 -3.06 -12.80
N GLN A 150 9.43 -3.88 -13.69
CA GLN A 150 10.51 -3.38 -14.58
C GLN A 150 10.00 -2.65 -15.81
N ASN A 151 8.74 -2.84 -16.21
CA ASN A 151 8.18 -2.23 -17.42
C ASN A 151 7.05 -1.23 -17.17
N GLY A 152 6.76 -0.93 -15.88
CA GLY A 152 5.76 0.07 -15.49
C GLY A 152 4.31 -0.37 -15.64
N LEU A 153 4.04 -1.67 -15.73
CA LEU A 153 2.69 -2.24 -15.75
C LEU A 153 2.18 -2.65 -14.36
N ASP A 154 3.04 -2.65 -13.36
CA ASP A 154 2.73 -3.06 -11.99
C ASP A 154 2.57 -1.84 -11.07
N VAL A 155 1.71 -1.99 -10.07
CA VAL A 155 1.55 -1.05 -8.94
C VAL A 155 1.22 -1.81 -7.67
N ASP A 156 1.90 -1.45 -6.57
CA ASP A 156 1.57 -1.94 -5.23
C ASP A 156 0.63 -0.96 -4.54
N LEU A 157 -0.37 -1.50 -3.82
CA LEU A 157 -1.29 -0.71 -2.99
C LEU A 157 -1.38 -1.32 -1.60
N TYR A 158 -1.36 -0.49 -0.58
CA TYR A 158 -1.49 -0.96 0.80
C TYR A 158 -2.95 -1.16 1.17
N TYR A 159 -3.21 -2.25 1.88
CA TYR A 159 -4.54 -2.54 2.40
C TYR A 159 -4.98 -1.46 3.38
N PRO A 160 -6.24 -0.98 3.30
CA PRO A 160 -6.82 -0.11 4.30
C PRO A 160 -6.80 -0.75 5.69
N ARG A 161 -6.47 0.04 6.70
CA ARG A 161 -6.37 -0.41 8.08
C ARG A 161 -7.69 -0.26 8.85
N LEU A 162 -7.91 -1.12 9.84
CA LEU A 162 -9.04 -1.02 10.76
C LEU A 162 -9.01 0.31 11.54
N ASP A 163 -7.83 0.76 11.97
CA ASP A 163 -7.61 2.00 12.70
C ASP A 163 -7.66 3.26 11.82
N ARG A 164 -7.89 3.10 10.51
CA ARG A 164 -7.91 4.15 9.48
C ARG A 164 -6.61 4.96 9.34
N SER A 165 -5.53 4.53 9.95
CA SER A 165 -4.25 5.20 9.79
C SER A 165 -3.68 5.00 8.39
N GLU A 166 -3.00 6.05 7.87
CA GLU A 166 -2.43 6.08 6.52
C GLU A 166 -0.99 5.56 6.53
N ARG A 167 -0.85 4.26 6.75
CA ARG A 167 0.43 3.53 6.76
C ARG A 167 0.23 2.08 6.33
N ALA A 168 1.31 1.43 5.93
CA ALA A 168 1.29 0.00 5.63
C ALA A 168 0.91 -0.84 6.88
N LEU A 169 0.34 -2.03 6.65
CA LEU A 169 0.10 -3.00 7.72
C LEU A 169 1.43 -3.51 8.31
N GLU A 170 1.42 -3.77 9.59
CA GLU A 170 2.47 -4.51 10.29
C GLU A 170 2.06 -5.97 10.52
N SER A 171 0.75 -6.21 10.58
CA SER A 171 0.14 -7.53 10.72
C SER A 171 -1.15 -7.61 9.91
N VAL A 172 -1.47 -8.80 9.42
CA VAL A 172 -2.74 -9.08 8.73
C VAL A 172 -3.96 -8.80 9.62
N SER A 173 -3.82 -8.93 10.94
CA SER A 173 -4.90 -8.61 11.89
C SER A 173 -5.36 -7.14 11.87
N GLU A 174 -4.58 -6.26 11.26
CA GLU A 174 -4.89 -4.83 11.12
C GLU A 174 -5.69 -4.50 9.85
N ILE A 175 -5.89 -5.49 8.97
CA ILE A 175 -6.56 -5.29 7.68
C ILE A 175 -8.03 -4.95 7.86
N ASN A 176 -8.52 -3.92 7.19
CA ASN A 176 -9.94 -3.74 7.00
C ASN A 176 -10.39 -4.59 5.81
N HIS A 177 -10.81 -5.82 6.09
CA HIS A 177 -11.13 -6.80 5.07
C HIS A 177 -12.16 -6.30 4.06
N LYS A 178 -13.27 -5.70 4.53
CA LYS A 178 -14.33 -5.18 3.66
C LYS A 178 -13.81 -4.13 2.67
N LEU A 179 -13.03 -3.18 3.16
CA LEU A 179 -12.47 -2.12 2.31
C LEU A 179 -11.39 -2.65 1.38
N SER A 180 -10.61 -3.65 1.81
CA SER A 180 -9.58 -4.28 1.00
C SER A 180 -10.17 -5.13 -0.11
N GLN A 181 -11.26 -5.87 0.19
CA GLN A 181 -11.99 -6.64 -0.84
C GLN A 181 -12.59 -5.71 -1.91
N ASP A 182 -13.22 -4.60 -1.52
CA ASP A 182 -13.75 -3.63 -2.50
C ASP A 182 -12.64 -3.06 -3.41
N LEU A 183 -11.42 -2.85 -2.88
CA LEU A 183 -10.29 -2.46 -3.74
C LEU A 183 -9.92 -3.55 -4.74
N VAL A 184 -9.85 -4.82 -4.32
CA VAL A 184 -9.59 -5.96 -5.22
C VAL A 184 -10.64 -6.00 -6.32
N ASP A 185 -11.92 -5.96 -5.95
CA ASP A 185 -13.05 -6.02 -6.90
C ASP A 185 -12.97 -4.89 -7.92
N ARG A 186 -12.70 -3.66 -7.49
CA ARG A 186 -12.54 -2.50 -8.39
C ARG A 186 -11.37 -2.61 -9.34
N PHE A 187 -10.26 -3.21 -8.92
CA PHE A 187 -9.13 -3.45 -9.82
C PHE A 187 -9.42 -4.58 -10.82
N VAL A 188 -10.20 -5.60 -10.43
CA VAL A 188 -10.74 -6.61 -11.35
C VAL A 188 -11.62 -5.92 -12.40
N ASP A 189 -12.57 -5.10 -11.98
CA ASP A 189 -13.48 -4.36 -12.87
C ASP A 189 -12.74 -3.36 -13.78
N ALA A 190 -11.62 -2.81 -13.30
CA ALA A 190 -10.76 -1.93 -14.10
C ALA A 190 -9.91 -2.67 -15.13
N GLY A 191 -10.02 -4.00 -15.19
CA GLY A 191 -9.32 -4.85 -16.16
C GLY A 191 -7.87 -5.16 -15.78
N ALA A 192 -7.59 -5.35 -14.50
CA ALA A 192 -6.31 -5.89 -14.07
C ALA A 192 -6.06 -7.27 -14.72
N GLU A 193 -4.84 -7.49 -15.19
CA GLU A 193 -4.40 -8.78 -15.73
C GLU A 193 -4.15 -9.81 -14.61
N VAL A 194 -3.51 -9.33 -13.53
CA VAL A 194 -3.20 -10.12 -12.33
C VAL A 194 -3.27 -9.24 -11.10
N ILE A 195 -3.82 -9.78 -10.02
CA ILE A 195 -3.79 -9.20 -8.69
C ILE A 195 -3.22 -10.25 -7.73
N PHE A 196 -2.08 -9.97 -7.12
CA PHE A 196 -1.55 -10.78 -6.04
C PHE A 196 -2.01 -10.24 -4.70
N VAL A 197 -2.56 -11.13 -3.87
CA VAL A 197 -2.94 -10.86 -2.48
C VAL A 197 -2.19 -11.82 -1.56
N GLY A 198 -2.11 -11.49 -0.28
CA GLY A 198 -1.48 -12.36 0.70
C GLY A 198 -2.32 -13.59 1.03
N PRO A 199 -1.72 -14.75 1.26
CA PRO A 199 -2.45 -15.99 1.55
C PRO A 199 -3.20 -15.93 2.89
N ASN A 200 -2.80 -15.04 3.79
CA ASN A 200 -3.41 -14.90 5.12
C ASN A 200 -4.48 -13.79 5.17
N THR A 201 -4.71 -13.07 4.08
CA THR A 201 -5.63 -11.92 4.04
C THR A 201 -7.10 -12.34 3.93
N GLY A 202 -7.38 -13.54 3.43
CA GLY A 202 -8.75 -14.00 3.13
C GLY A 202 -9.42 -13.25 1.98
N LEU A 203 -8.66 -12.48 1.19
CA LEU A 203 -9.16 -11.77 0.01
C LEU A 203 -9.21 -12.73 -1.17
N ASP A 204 -10.23 -12.58 -2.02
CA ASP A 204 -10.46 -13.46 -3.15
C ASP A 204 -10.94 -12.72 -4.40
N GLY A 205 -11.27 -13.48 -5.44
CA GLY A 205 -11.81 -12.99 -6.70
C GLY A 205 -11.70 -14.05 -7.82
N PRO A 206 -11.93 -13.68 -9.09
CA PRO A 206 -11.77 -14.61 -10.21
C PRO A 206 -10.35 -15.21 -10.21
N GLN A 207 -10.25 -16.53 -10.10
CA GLN A 207 -8.96 -17.24 -9.97
C GLN A 207 -7.99 -16.97 -11.13
N SER A 208 -8.50 -16.63 -12.30
CA SER A 208 -7.66 -16.22 -13.44
C SER A 208 -6.98 -14.85 -13.24
N VAL A 209 -7.45 -14.04 -12.30
CA VAL A 209 -6.96 -12.69 -12.04
C VAL A 209 -6.39 -12.56 -10.63
N VAL A 210 -7.12 -13.00 -9.59
CA VAL A 210 -6.73 -12.85 -8.20
C VAL A 210 -6.04 -14.12 -7.71
N GLN A 211 -4.80 -13.99 -7.23
CA GLN A 211 -3.98 -15.11 -6.79
C GLN A 211 -3.36 -14.83 -5.43
N ALA A 212 -3.54 -15.75 -4.49
CA ALA A 212 -2.92 -15.66 -3.18
C ALA A 212 -1.47 -16.19 -3.25
N ILE A 213 -0.50 -15.31 -3.02
CA ILE A 213 0.92 -15.67 -3.05
C ILE A 213 1.68 -15.10 -1.85
N PRO A 214 2.76 -15.75 -1.39
CA PRO A 214 3.58 -15.27 -0.28
C PRO A 214 4.10 -13.84 -0.49
N ASN A 215 4.42 -13.17 0.62
CA ASN A 215 4.97 -11.82 0.68
C ASN A 215 4.00 -10.69 0.25
N HIS A 216 2.68 -10.96 0.19
CA HIS A 216 1.65 -9.98 -0.14
C HIS A 216 0.65 -9.76 1.02
N ASP A 217 0.97 -10.20 2.23
CA ASP A 217 0.07 -10.04 3.40
C ASP A 217 -0.10 -8.58 3.84
N ASN A 218 0.75 -7.67 3.41
CA ASN A 218 0.69 -6.25 3.77
C ASN A 218 0.31 -5.30 2.62
N HIS A 219 0.21 -5.81 1.39
CA HIS A 219 -0.17 -5.03 0.21
C HIS A 219 -0.77 -5.93 -0.86
N LEU A 220 -1.58 -5.37 -1.74
CA LEU A 220 -1.94 -6.00 -3.00
C LEU A 220 -1.01 -5.50 -4.11
N HIS A 221 -0.61 -6.40 -5.00
CA HIS A 221 0.15 -6.10 -6.19
C HIS A 221 -0.78 -6.22 -7.40
N VAL A 222 -0.94 -5.16 -8.15
CA VAL A 222 -1.81 -5.12 -9.33
C VAL A 222 -0.98 -4.97 -10.58
N ARG A 223 -1.18 -5.86 -11.54
CA ARG A 223 -0.64 -5.78 -12.90
C ARG A 223 -1.74 -5.48 -13.88
N PHE A 224 -1.47 -4.52 -14.75
CA PHE A 224 -2.35 -4.23 -15.87
C PHE A 224 -1.81 -4.82 -17.18
N PRO A 225 -2.72 -5.16 -18.11
CA PRO A 225 -2.31 -5.63 -19.43
C PRO A 225 -1.59 -4.51 -20.20
N ARG A 226 -0.82 -4.92 -21.19
CA ARG A 226 -0.26 -3.98 -22.14
C ARG A 226 -1.36 -3.49 -23.08
N TRP A 227 -1.74 -2.22 -22.94
CA TRP A 227 -2.64 -1.62 -23.93
C TRP A 227 -1.93 -1.47 -25.27
N ARG A 228 -2.61 -1.87 -26.34
CA ARG A 228 -2.16 -1.52 -27.69
C ARG A 228 -2.39 -0.04 -27.90
N ALA A 229 -1.40 0.65 -28.44
CA ALA A 229 -1.48 2.06 -28.82
C ALA A 229 -2.44 2.22 -29.99
#